data_ec599d4d339c883ae6eb4e9325709e6d
#
_entry.id   ec599d4d339c883ae6eb4e9325709e6d
#
_cell.length_a   1.000
_cell.length_b   1.000
_cell.length_c   1.000
_cell.angle_alpha   90.00
_cell.angle_beta   90.00
_cell.angle_gamma   90.00
#
_symmetry.space_group_name_H-M   'P 1'
#
loop_
_entity.id
_entity.type
_entity.pdbx_description
1 polymer ?
#
loop_
_entity_poly.entity_id
_entity_poly.type
_entity_poly.pdbx_seq_one_letter_code
_entity_poly.pdbx_strand_id
1 'polypeptide(L)'
;MRLMPRRVPIMACRISELIIPCRDPQRLAAFWCEVLGFIVLDTDDGAVEIGPREGFGGLQPTLIFSPTTEPKVGKLRLHFDVNATDRDQDAELERLLKLGARPADIGQTGEEPWHVLADPEGNEFCLLKARLNPL
;
A
#
# COMPACT_ATOMS: atom_id res chain seq x y z
N MET A 1 -4.74 -5.08 27.20
CA MET A 1 -3.58 -4.35 27.73
C MET A 1 -2.35 -4.58 26.86
N ARG A 2 -1.59 -3.54 26.66
CA ARG A 2 -0.38 -3.63 25.88
C ARG A 2 0.82 -3.80 26.79
N LEU A 3 1.62 -4.83 26.54
CA LEU A 3 2.86 -5.06 27.29
C LEU A 3 3.99 -4.23 26.72
N MET A 4 4.82 -3.67 27.58
CA MET A 4 6.04 -3.00 27.15
C MET A 4 7.02 -4.00 26.56
N PRO A 5 7.63 -3.69 25.42
CA PRO A 5 8.64 -4.58 24.87
C PRO A 5 9.83 -4.69 25.81
N ARG A 6 10.39 -5.87 25.88
CA ARG A 6 11.56 -6.12 26.70
C ARG A 6 12.80 -5.60 25.97
N ARG A 7 13.73 -5.04 26.72
CA ARG A 7 15.00 -4.62 26.19
C ARG A 7 15.96 -5.80 26.11
N VAL A 8 15.86 -6.57 25.03
CA VAL A 8 16.76 -7.67 24.77
C VAL A 8 17.32 -7.49 23.37
N PRO A 9 18.53 -7.95 23.10
CA PRO A 9 19.02 -8.01 21.74
C PRO A 9 18.08 -8.88 20.92
N ILE A 10 17.56 -8.33 19.83
CA ILE A 10 16.62 -9.04 18.97
C ILE A 10 17.39 -9.53 17.76
N MET A 11 17.49 -10.88 17.67
CA MET A 11 18.07 -11.52 16.49
C MET A 11 16.92 -12.03 15.64
N ALA A 12 16.29 -11.09 14.91
CA ALA A 12 15.10 -11.34 14.14
C ALA A 12 15.26 -10.74 12.75
N CYS A 13 14.34 -11.10 11.85
CA CYS A 13 14.26 -10.51 10.52
C CYS A 13 13.40 -9.27 10.55
N ARG A 14 13.56 -8.44 9.54
CA ARG A 14 12.70 -7.31 9.23
C ARG A 14 12.16 -7.48 7.82
N ILE A 15 10.96 -6.97 7.60
CA ILE A 15 10.45 -6.85 6.23
C ILE A 15 11.11 -5.62 5.61
N SER A 16 11.91 -5.83 4.57
CA SER A 16 12.60 -4.73 3.89
C SER A 16 11.82 -4.23 2.68
N GLU A 17 11.18 -5.12 1.95
CA GLU A 17 10.48 -4.75 0.73
C GLU A 17 9.36 -5.74 0.45
N LEU A 18 8.34 -5.26 -0.27
CA LEU A 18 7.24 -6.07 -0.75
C LEU A 18 7.27 -6.02 -2.27
N ILE A 19 7.13 -7.16 -2.91
CA ILE A 19 7.20 -7.28 -4.36
C ILE A 19 5.80 -7.54 -4.89
N ILE A 20 5.38 -6.72 -5.83
CA ILE A 20 4.03 -6.77 -6.40
C ILE A 20 4.18 -6.93 -7.91
N PRO A 21 4.01 -8.15 -8.44
CA PRO A 21 3.97 -8.33 -9.89
C PRO A 21 2.77 -7.59 -10.48
N CYS A 22 2.96 -6.95 -11.62
CA CYS A 22 1.92 -6.15 -12.25
C CYS A 22 2.20 -6.03 -13.75
N ARG A 23 1.21 -5.56 -14.48
CA ARG A 23 1.32 -5.44 -15.93
C ARG A 23 1.99 -4.14 -16.34
N ASP A 24 1.77 -3.07 -15.58
CA ASP A 24 2.34 -1.76 -15.86
C ASP A 24 2.98 -1.18 -14.60
N PRO A 25 4.24 -1.56 -14.32
CA PRO A 25 4.92 -1.11 -13.11
C PRO A 25 5.00 0.41 -12.95
N GLN A 26 5.22 1.14 -14.03
CA GLN A 26 5.35 2.61 -13.95
C GLN A 26 4.03 3.27 -13.55
N ARG A 27 2.94 2.82 -14.13
CA ARG A 27 1.63 3.35 -13.80
C ARG A 27 1.23 3.01 -12.37
N LEU A 28 1.45 1.76 -11.97
CA LEU A 28 1.10 1.34 -10.62
C LEU A 28 1.98 2.02 -9.57
N ALA A 29 3.28 2.19 -9.85
CA ALA A 29 4.18 2.92 -8.98
C ALA A 29 3.74 4.38 -8.83
N ALA A 30 3.32 5.03 -9.91
CA ALA A 30 2.85 6.42 -9.84
C ALA A 30 1.64 6.55 -8.93
N PHE A 31 0.68 5.63 -9.03
CA PHE A 31 -0.49 5.62 -8.16
C PHE A 31 -0.08 5.49 -6.69
N TRP A 32 0.71 4.49 -6.36
CA TRP A 32 1.07 4.24 -4.95
C TRP A 32 2.01 5.29 -4.39
N CYS A 33 2.86 5.92 -5.21
CA CYS A 33 3.61 7.09 -4.76
C CYS A 33 2.69 8.21 -4.29
N GLU A 34 1.62 8.48 -5.04
CA GLU A 34 0.65 9.51 -4.66
C GLU A 34 -0.12 9.12 -3.40
N VAL A 35 -0.53 7.85 -3.29
CA VAL A 35 -1.27 7.37 -2.12
C VAL A 35 -0.44 7.48 -0.85
N LEU A 36 0.82 7.05 -0.91
CA LEU A 36 1.67 6.87 0.28
C LEU A 36 2.64 8.03 0.54
N GLY A 37 2.71 8.99 -0.38
CA GLY A 37 3.74 10.03 -0.28
C GLY A 37 5.14 9.47 -0.49
N PHE A 38 5.25 8.40 -1.29
CA PHE A 38 6.52 7.78 -1.62
C PHE A 38 7.13 8.42 -2.87
N ILE A 39 8.41 8.14 -3.09
CA ILE A 39 9.12 8.55 -4.30
C ILE A 39 9.66 7.31 -5.01
N VAL A 40 9.96 7.45 -6.28
CA VAL A 40 10.66 6.41 -7.02
C VAL A 40 12.11 6.40 -6.55
N LEU A 41 12.55 5.24 -6.07
CA LEU A 41 13.90 5.06 -5.55
C LEU A 41 14.84 4.47 -6.60
N ASP A 42 14.34 3.56 -7.43
CA ASP A 42 15.15 2.86 -8.41
C ASP A 42 14.28 2.26 -9.50
N THR A 43 14.88 2.06 -10.66
CA THR A 43 14.28 1.32 -11.77
C THR A 43 15.32 0.35 -12.31
N ASP A 44 14.90 -0.88 -12.57
CA ASP A 44 15.81 -1.91 -13.06
C ASP A 44 15.02 -2.92 -13.90
N ASP A 45 15.37 -3.01 -15.18
CA ASP A 45 14.80 -4.00 -16.10
C ASP A 45 13.27 -4.01 -16.09
N GLY A 46 12.67 -2.81 -16.10
CA GLY A 46 11.22 -2.63 -16.09
C GLY A 46 10.57 -2.63 -14.72
N ALA A 47 11.26 -3.09 -13.68
CA ALA A 47 10.76 -3.00 -12.32
C ALA A 47 10.96 -1.58 -11.75
N VAL A 48 10.05 -1.18 -10.86
CA VAL A 48 10.11 0.15 -10.23
C VAL A 48 10.02 -0.04 -8.72
N GLU A 49 11.04 0.45 -8.00
CA GLU A 49 11.02 0.48 -6.55
C GLU A 49 10.60 1.86 -6.07
N ILE A 50 9.65 1.90 -5.14
CA ILE A 50 9.21 3.14 -4.49
C ILE A 50 9.34 3.01 -2.98
N GLY A 51 9.47 4.13 -2.31
CA GLY A 51 9.57 4.15 -0.85
C GLY A 51 9.66 5.56 -0.31
N PRO A 52 9.79 5.68 1.02
CA PRO A 52 10.08 6.96 1.63
C PRO A 52 11.49 7.43 1.26
N ARG A 53 11.79 8.70 1.52
CA ARG A 53 13.07 9.30 1.13
C ARG A 53 14.28 8.58 1.71
N GLU A 54 14.17 8.01 2.90
CA GLU A 54 15.27 7.24 3.51
C GLU A 54 15.56 5.94 2.77
N GLY A 55 14.64 5.49 1.92
CA GLY A 55 14.89 4.38 1.03
C GLY A 55 14.86 3.01 1.71
N PHE A 56 15.51 2.07 1.05
CA PHE A 56 15.59 0.68 1.50
C PHE A 56 16.23 0.59 2.88
N GLY A 57 15.64 -0.23 3.74
CA GLY A 57 16.17 -0.45 5.09
C GLY A 57 15.68 0.55 6.13
N GLY A 58 14.84 1.51 5.75
CA GLY A 58 14.25 2.45 6.68
C GLY A 58 13.13 1.86 7.52
N LEU A 59 12.35 2.71 8.17
CA LEU A 59 11.27 2.29 9.07
C LEU A 59 10.14 1.59 8.34
N GLN A 60 9.86 1.96 7.09
CA GLN A 60 8.83 1.36 6.27
C GLN A 60 9.46 0.47 5.22
N PRO A 61 8.84 -0.67 4.89
CA PRO A 61 9.26 -1.43 3.72
C PRO A 61 9.10 -0.61 2.45
N THR A 62 9.97 -0.82 1.48
CA THR A 62 9.79 -0.30 0.14
C THR A 62 8.89 -1.24 -0.66
N LEU A 63 8.34 -0.76 -1.77
CA LEU A 63 7.51 -1.56 -2.68
C LEU A 63 8.24 -1.67 -4.01
N ILE A 64 8.26 -2.87 -4.57
CA ILE A 64 8.83 -3.10 -5.89
C ILE A 64 7.72 -3.62 -6.79
N PHE A 65 7.43 -2.89 -7.85
CA PHE A 65 6.47 -3.29 -8.87
C PHE A 65 7.25 -3.94 -10.00
N SER A 66 7.07 -5.26 -10.16
CA SER A 66 7.82 -6.03 -11.14
C SER A 66 6.93 -6.42 -12.31
N PRO A 67 7.43 -6.36 -13.56
CA PRO A 67 6.58 -6.65 -14.71
C PRO A 67 6.21 -8.14 -14.78
N THR A 68 4.96 -8.41 -15.11
CA THR A 68 4.46 -9.75 -15.41
C THR A 68 3.42 -9.68 -16.50
N THR A 69 3.30 -10.76 -17.27
CA THR A 69 2.21 -10.93 -18.23
C THR A 69 1.04 -11.70 -17.65
N GLU A 70 1.19 -12.26 -16.46
CA GLU A 70 0.15 -13.03 -15.82
C GLU A 70 -0.97 -12.12 -15.31
N PRO A 71 -2.25 -12.45 -15.59
CA PRO A 71 -3.35 -11.68 -15.05
C PRO A 71 -3.55 -11.99 -13.57
N LYS A 72 -4.11 -11.02 -12.85
CA LYS A 72 -4.61 -11.26 -11.50
C LYS A 72 -5.81 -12.23 -11.58
N VAL A 73 -5.77 -13.28 -10.79
CA VAL A 73 -6.83 -14.28 -10.71
C VAL A 73 -7.42 -14.28 -9.31
N GLY A 74 -8.68 -13.89 -9.18
CA GLY A 74 -9.37 -13.86 -7.91
C GLY A 74 -8.90 -12.75 -6.97
N LYS A 75 -9.40 -12.81 -5.75
CA LYS A 75 -9.06 -11.83 -4.70
C LYS A 75 -7.64 -12.08 -4.19
N LEU A 76 -6.91 -11.02 -3.90
CA LEU A 76 -5.59 -11.14 -3.29
C LEU A 76 -5.70 -11.73 -1.88
N ARG A 77 -4.76 -12.60 -1.53
CA ARG A 77 -4.67 -13.15 -0.18
C ARG A 77 -4.00 -12.15 0.78
N LEU A 78 -3.07 -11.35 0.27
CA LEU A 78 -2.44 -10.27 0.99
C LEU A 78 -2.98 -8.96 0.44
N HIS A 79 -3.42 -8.04 1.29
CA HIS A 79 -3.83 -6.70 0.87
C HIS A 79 -3.27 -5.67 1.83
N PHE A 80 -3.21 -4.43 1.38
CA PHE A 80 -2.78 -3.31 2.22
C PHE A 80 -3.99 -2.71 2.92
N ASP A 81 -3.80 -2.32 4.18
CA ASP A 81 -4.69 -1.40 4.86
C ASP A 81 -3.98 -0.06 4.95
N VAL A 82 -4.64 1.01 4.52
CA VAL A 82 -4.08 2.35 4.60
C VAL A 82 -4.98 3.24 5.45
N ASN A 83 -4.38 4.25 6.05
CA ASN A 83 -5.07 5.21 6.91
C ASN A 83 -4.72 6.62 6.47
N ALA A 84 -5.70 7.51 6.51
CA ALA A 84 -5.43 8.93 6.30
C ALA A 84 -4.53 9.48 7.41
N THR A 85 -3.76 10.49 7.10
CA THR A 85 -2.86 11.12 8.09
C THR A 85 -3.14 12.60 8.27
N ASP A 86 -3.57 13.29 7.22
CA ASP A 86 -3.74 14.74 7.23
C ASP A 86 -5.19 15.19 7.01
N ARG A 87 -6.13 14.25 6.89
CA ARG A 87 -7.54 14.53 6.62
C ARG A 87 -8.39 13.40 7.16
N ASP A 88 -9.72 13.57 7.16
CA ASP A 88 -10.60 12.50 7.59
C ASP A 88 -10.77 11.43 6.51
N GLN A 89 -11.43 10.34 6.86
CA GLN A 89 -11.61 9.19 5.96
C GLN A 89 -12.38 9.58 4.70
N ASP A 90 -13.43 10.40 4.83
CA ASP A 90 -14.25 10.75 3.67
C ASP A 90 -13.46 11.59 2.65
N ALA A 91 -12.68 12.55 3.13
CA ALA A 91 -11.83 13.35 2.26
C ALA A 91 -10.73 12.51 1.62
N GLU A 92 -10.18 11.57 2.37
CA GLU A 92 -9.17 10.65 1.83
C GLU A 92 -9.76 9.72 0.78
N LEU A 93 -10.97 9.22 1.01
CA LEU A 93 -11.66 8.40 0.01
C LEU A 93 -11.81 9.16 -1.31
N GLU A 94 -12.25 10.42 -1.26
CA GLU A 94 -12.37 11.23 -2.46
C GLU A 94 -11.02 11.39 -3.17
N ARG A 95 -9.95 11.62 -2.40
CA ARG A 95 -8.61 11.77 -2.97
C ARG A 95 -8.18 10.48 -3.68
N LEU A 96 -8.37 9.33 -3.05
CA LEU A 96 -7.99 8.05 -3.62
C LEU A 96 -8.76 7.75 -4.90
N LEU A 97 -10.06 8.04 -4.92
CA LEU A 97 -10.87 7.84 -6.13
C LEU A 97 -10.39 8.74 -7.28
N LYS A 98 -10.01 9.97 -6.99
CA LYS A 98 -9.46 10.87 -8.01
C LYS A 98 -8.12 10.40 -8.55
N LEU A 99 -7.33 9.71 -7.72
CA LEU A 99 -6.05 9.16 -8.14
C LEU A 99 -6.19 7.92 -9.03
N GLY A 100 -7.37 7.30 -9.05
CA GLY A 100 -7.63 6.15 -9.90
C GLY A 100 -8.05 4.89 -9.16
N ALA A 101 -8.19 4.94 -7.84
CA ALA A 101 -8.77 3.82 -7.10
C ALA A 101 -10.26 3.69 -7.44
N ARG A 102 -10.77 2.47 -7.32
CA ARG A 102 -12.19 2.19 -7.55
C ARG A 102 -12.75 1.37 -6.41
N PRO A 103 -14.04 1.52 -6.10
CA PRO A 103 -14.68 0.62 -5.13
C PRO A 103 -14.56 -0.84 -5.59
N ALA A 104 -14.34 -1.75 -4.64
CA ALA A 104 -14.26 -3.17 -4.91
C ALA A 104 -15.22 -3.92 -4.00
N ASP A 105 -15.77 -5.01 -4.51
CA ASP A 105 -16.69 -5.88 -3.76
C ASP A 105 -15.98 -7.20 -3.48
N ILE A 106 -15.76 -7.47 -2.19
CA ILE A 106 -15.20 -8.74 -1.73
C ILE A 106 -16.14 -9.45 -0.78
N GLY A 107 -17.45 -9.10 -0.84
CA GLY A 107 -18.47 -9.67 0.02
C GLY A 107 -18.78 -8.85 1.28
N GLN A 108 -18.23 -7.63 1.40
CA GLN A 108 -18.55 -6.75 2.52
C GLN A 108 -20.01 -6.28 2.47
N THR A 109 -20.57 -5.98 3.64
CA THR A 109 -21.98 -5.57 3.75
C THR A 109 -22.21 -4.11 3.37
N GLY A 110 -21.17 -3.27 3.41
CA GLY A 110 -21.29 -1.83 3.26
C GLY A 110 -21.46 -1.09 4.57
N GLU A 111 -21.60 -1.82 5.68
CA GLU A 111 -21.75 -1.22 7.01
C GLU A 111 -20.44 -1.18 7.79
N GLU A 112 -19.39 -1.79 7.25
CA GLU A 112 -18.07 -1.76 7.87
C GLU A 112 -17.54 -0.34 7.93
N PRO A 113 -16.72 -0.01 8.96
CA PRO A 113 -16.14 1.33 9.05
C PRO A 113 -14.99 1.59 8.07
N TRP A 114 -14.60 0.59 7.29
CA TRP A 114 -13.55 0.73 6.27
C TRP A 114 -14.16 0.66 4.86
N HIS A 115 -13.41 1.17 3.88
CA HIS A 115 -13.78 1.07 2.48
C HIS A 115 -12.85 0.08 1.77
N VAL A 116 -13.42 -0.79 0.95
CA VAL A 116 -12.65 -1.70 0.11
C VAL A 116 -12.52 -1.09 -1.28
N LEU A 117 -11.29 -0.94 -1.72
CA LEU A 117 -10.95 -0.30 -2.99
C LEU A 117 -10.07 -1.22 -3.81
N ALA A 118 -9.92 -0.90 -5.08
CA ALA A 118 -8.97 -1.54 -5.98
C ALA A 118 -8.04 -0.48 -6.56
N ASP A 119 -6.77 -0.82 -6.68
CA ASP A 119 -5.79 0.03 -7.36
C ASP A 119 -5.97 -0.07 -8.89
N PRO A 120 -5.19 0.69 -9.69
CA PRO A 120 -5.37 0.67 -11.15
C PRO A 120 -5.21 -0.70 -11.81
N GLU A 121 -4.57 -1.66 -11.14
CA GLU A 121 -4.44 -3.02 -11.67
C GLU A 121 -5.42 -3.99 -11.03
N GLY A 122 -6.36 -3.48 -10.24
CA GLY A 122 -7.40 -4.32 -9.62
C GLY A 122 -6.98 -4.96 -8.31
N ASN A 123 -5.84 -4.59 -7.73
CA ASN A 123 -5.42 -5.12 -6.43
C ASN A 123 -6.25 -4.50 -5.33
N GLU A 124 -6.90 -5.34 -4.53
CA GLU A 124 -7.75 -4.88 -3.43
C GLU A 124 -6.89 -4.30 -2.30
N PHE A 125 -7.37 -3.21 -1.72
CA PHE A 125 -6.81 -2.62 -0.50
C PHE A 125 -7.94 -1.94 0.27
N CYS A 126 -7.71 -1.66 1.54
CA CYS A 126 -8.74 -1.05 2.39
C CYS A 126 -8.27 0.30 2.91
N LEU A 127 -9.21 1.25 2.94
CA LEU A 127 -9.02 2.52 3.64
C LEU A 127 -9.72 2.40 4.99
N LEU A 128 -8.93 2.38 6.06
CA LEU A 128 -9.44 2.19 7.40
C LEU A 128 -10.00 3.48 7.97
N LYS A 129 -10.73 3.37 9.08
CA LYS A 129 -11.42 4.50 9.67
C LYS A 129 -10.48 5.44 10.42
N ALA A 130 -9.57 4.89 11.21
CA ALA A 130 -8.74 5.68 12.10
C ALA A 130 -7.77 6.57 11.34
N ARG A 131 -7.60 7.79 11.80
CA ARG A 131 -6.57 8.70 11.30
C ARG A 131 -5.30 8.48 12.10
N LEU A 132 -4.18 8.36 11.41
CA LEU A 132 -2.88 8.13 12.04
C LEU A 132 -2.01 9.39 11.92
N ASN A 133 -1.04 9.50 12.80
CA ASN A 133 -0.04 10.56 12.65
C ASN A 133 0.86 10.25 11.46
N PRO A 134 1.26 11.26 10.68
CA PRO A 134 2.25 11.05 9.64
C PRO A 134 3.60 10.67 10.24
N LEU A 135 4.38 9.92 9.51
CA LEU A 135 5.73 9.54 9.92
C LEU A 135 6.75 10.63 9.63
#